data_9477ca82ca308853f96fb0d5b8bbee2a
#
_entry.id   9477ca82ca308853f96fb0d5b8bbee2a
#
_cell.length_a   1.000
_cell.length_b   1.000
_cell.length_c   1.000
_cell.angle_alpha   90.00
_cell.angle_beta   90.00
_cell.angle_gamma   90.00
#
_symmetry.space_group_name_H-M   'P 1'
#
loop_
_entity.id
_entity.type
_entity.pdbx_description
1 polymer ?
#
loop_
_entity_poly.entity_id
_entity_poly.type
_entity_poly.pdbx_seq_one_letter_code
_entity_poly.pdbx_strand_id
1 'polypeptide(L)'
;AALSHLPISLTGTGSLLTRPMDFFDEILPKLGVKVLSNKGKLPLQIQGPLQPANIEVDGSLSSQFLTGLLMAYSAAGANDVTIAVKELKSKPYIDLTLQIMKHFGWEVDNIDYKTFFFRNAVPNPQPKTTYYTIEGDWSGAAFLLVAGAIAGPITIKGLDTCSTQAD
;
A
#
# COMPACT_ATOMS: atom_id res chain seq x y z
N ALA A 1 10.94 -4.53 -0.95
CA ALA A 1 11.87 -4.90 -2.03
C ALA A 1 12.54 -3.64 -2.62
N ALA A 2 11.78 -2.61 -3.01
CA ALA A 2 12.32 -1.41 -3.66
C ALA A 2 13.34 -0.60 -2.82
N LEU A 3 13.37 -0.76 -1.51
CA LEU A 3 14.34 -0.12 -0.60
C LEU A 3 15.67 -0.90 -0.47
N SER A 4 15.73 -2.12 -0.98
CA SER A 4 16.92 -2.97 -0.83
C SER A 4 17.99 -2.63 -1.87
N HIS A 5 19.23 -2.50 -1.42
CA HIS A 5 20.40 -2.39 -2.31
C HIS A 5 20.71 -3.73 -3.03
N LEU A 6 20.29 -4.85 -2.44
CA LEU A 6 20.47 -6.17 -3.03
C LEU A 6 19.26 -6.55 -3.90
N PRO A 7 19.47 -7.31 -4.98
CA PRO A 7 18.36 -7.80 -5.78
C PRO A 7 17.47 -8.75 -4.97
N ILE A 8 16.17 -8.53 -5.05
CA ILE A 8 15.15 -9.37 -4.41
C ILE A 8 14.29 -9.97 -5.52
N SER A 9 14.15 -11.30 -5.51
CA SER A 9 13.27 -12.02 -6.42
C SER A 9 11.93 -12.31 -5.73
N LEU A 10 10.85 -11.89 -6.37
CA LEU A 10 9.48 -12.17 -5.96
C LEU A 10 8.92 -13.24 -6.88
N THR A 11 8.47 -14.32 -6.28
CA THR A 11 7.85 -15.45 -6.97
C THR A 11 6.46 -15.71 -6.43
N GLY A 12 5.68 -16.53 -7.11
CA GLY A 12 4.33 -16.87 -6.68
C GLY A 12 3.85 -18.16 -7.33
N THR A 13 2.67 -18.60 -6.93
CA THR A 13 2.02 -19.80 -7.47
C THR A 13 0.55 -19.54 -7.80
N GLY A 14 -0.06 -20.40 -8.59
CA GLY A 14 -1.48 -20.32 -8.92
C GLY A 14 -1.86 -19.01 -9.61
N SER A 15 -2.93 -18.38 -9.16
CA SER A 15 -3.48 -17.16 -9.74
C SER A 15 -2.55 -15.94 -9.66
N LEU A 16 -1.55 -15.96 -8.77
CA LEU A 16 -0.58 -14.86 -8.66
C LEU A 16 0.29 -14.73 -9.92
N LEU A 17 0.54 -15.85 -10.63
CA LEU A 17 1.34 -15.84 -11.86
C LEU A 17 0.67 -15.09 -13.03
N THR A 18 -0.65 -14.92 -12.96
CA THR A 18 -1.43 -14.27 -14.02
C THR A 18 -1.75 -12.81 -13.71
N ARG A 19 -1.53 -12.36 -12.48
CA ARG A 19 -1.81 -10.98 -12.08
C ARG A 19 -0.88 -10.01 -12.82
N PRO A 20 -1.43 -8.90 -13.35
CA PRO A 20 -0.63 -7.84 -13.96
C PRO A 20 0.23 -7.16 -12.89
N MET A 21 1.52 -6.95 -13.20
CA MET A 21 2.53 -6.28 -12.37
C MET A 21 3.25 -5.18 -13.16
N ASP A 22 2.74 -4.84 -14.33
CA ASP A 22 3.25 -3.82 -15.27
C ASP A 22 3.38 -2.43 -14.62
N PHE A 23 2.54 -2.10 -13.65
CA PHE A 23 2.70 -0.91 -12.83
C PHE A 23 4.13 -0.77 -12.24
N PHE A 24 4.71 -1.88 -11.79
CA PHE A 24 6.07 -1.84 -11.24
C PHE A 24 7.12 -1.62 -12.32
N ASP A 25 6.92 -2.17 -13.53
CA ASP A 25 7.80 -1.95 -14.67
C ASP A 25 7.77 -0.48 -15.13
N GLU A 26 6.62 0.20 -14.98
CA GLU A 26 6.46 1.59 -15.37
C GLU A 26 6.99 2.57 -14.31
N ILE A 27 6.65 2.37 -13.04
CA ILE A 27 6.83 3.37 -11.99
C ILE A 27 8.20 3.24 -11.30
N LEU A 28 8.62 2.04 -10.95
CA LEU A 28 9.84 1.86 -10.17
C LEU A 28 11.12 2.33 -10.89
N PRO A 29 11.28 2.18 -12.22
CA PRO A 29 12.44 2.74 -12.92
C PRO A 29 12.52 4.27 -12.84
N LYS A 30 11.38 4.99 -12.81
CA LYS A 30 11.33 6.46 -12.62
C LYS A 30 11.88 6.88 -11.25
N LEU A 31 11.93 5.94 -10.31
CA LEU A 31 12.41 6.10 -8.93
C LEU A 31 13.81 5.48 -8.71
N GLY A 32 14.56 5.22 -9.78
CA GLY A 32 15.90 4.67 -9.71
C GLY A 32 16.00 3.19 -9.36
N VAL A 33 14.88 2.48 -9.32
CA VAL A 33 14.82 1.04 -8.99
C VAL A 33 14.90 0.21 -10.26
N LYS A 34 15.79 -0.79 -10.27
CA LYS A 34 15.85 -1.77 -11.35
C LYS A 34 14.74 -2.79 -11.19
N VAL A 35 14.01 -3.05 -12.27
CA VAL A 35 12.95 -4.06 -12.31
C VAL A 35 13.14 -4.95 -13.52
N LEU A 36 13.06 -6.26 -13.31
CA LEU A 36 12.97 -7.25 -14.36
C LEU A 36 11.73 -8.10 -14.11
N SER A 37 10.80 -8.08 -15.02
CA SER A 37 9.57 -8.86 -14.94
C SER A 37 9.47 -9.91 -16.05
N ASN A 38 8.57 -10.85 -15.89
CA ASN A 38 8.17 -11.73 -16.96
C ASN A 38 6.98 -11.10 -17.72
N LYS A 39 7.28 -10.13 -18.62
CA LYS A 39 6.26 -9.41 -19.40
C LYS A 39 5.16 -8.81 -18.52
N GLY A 40 5.56 -8.05 -17.50
CA GLY A 40 4.63 -7.45 -16.54
C GLY A 40 3.99 -8.43 -15.57
N LYS A 41 4.60 -9.59 -15.32
CA LYS A 41 4.10 -10.63 -14.40
C LYS A 41 5.23 -11.20 -13.55
N LEU A 42 4.87 -12.05 -12.60
CA LEU A 42 5.84 -12.83 -11.83
C LEU A 42 6.57 -13.88 -12.72
N PRO A 43 7.85 -14.20 -12.39
CA PRO A 43 8.65 -13.62 -11.32
C PRO A 43 9.09 -12.19 -11.60
N LEU A 44 9.21 -11.38 -10.52
CA LEU A 44 9.81 -10.05 -10.55
C LEU A 44 11.16 -10.08 -9.86
N GLN A 45 12.16 -9.43 -10.43
CA GLN A 45 13.41 -9.10 -9.75
C GLN A 45 13.48 -7.59 -9.56
N ILE A 46 13.65 -7.14 -8.32
CA ILE A 46 13.65 -5.73 -7.95
C ILE A 46 14.95 -5.42 -7.20
N GLN A 47 15.60 -4.32 -7.58
CA GLN A 47 16.79 -3.82 -6.89
C GLN A 47 16.73 -2.30 -6.79
N GLY A 48 16.69 -1.79 -5.56
CA GLY A 48 16.76 -0.37 -5.21
C GLY A 48 18.18 0.12 -4.93
N PRO A 49 18.32 1.14 -4.10
CA PRO A 49 17.28 1.77 -3.30
C PRO A 49 16.41 2.74 -4.09
N LEU A 50 15.13 2.80 -3.75
CA LEU A 50 14.18 3.77 -4.28
C LEU A 50 14.62 5.19 -3.92
N GLN A 51 14.58 6.07 -4.91
CA GLN A 51 14.84 7.51 -4.79
C GLN A 51 13.53 8.27 -4.91
N PRO A 52 12.98 8.83 -3.81
CA PRO A 52 11.74 9.60 -3.88
C PRO A 52 11.87 10.78 -4.84
N ALA A 53 10.90 10.92 -5.75
CA ALA A 53 10.83 12.00 -6.73
C ALA A 53 9.36 12.36 -6.99
N ASN A 54 9.11 13.51 -7.62
CA ASN A 54 7.77 13.85 -8.07
C ASN A 54 7.35 12.88 -9.18
N ILE A 55 6.24 12.18 -8.97
CA ILE A 55 5.69 11.23 -9.95
C ILE A 55 4.18 11.40 -10.09
N GLU A 56 3.67 10.90 -11.19
CA GLU A 56 2.23 10.73 -11.42
C GLU A 56 1.93 9.25 -11.61
N VAL A 57 0.86 8.77 -10.97
CA VAL A 57 0.41 7.38 -11.03
C VAL A 57 -1.08 7.30 -11.35
N ASP A 58 -1.46 6.24 -12.03
CA ASP A 58 -2.86 5.88 -12.23
C ASP A 58 -3.38 5.11 -11.02
N GLY A 59 -4.35 5.67 -10.32
CA GLY A 59 -5.01 5.08 -9.15
C GLY A 59 -6.20 4.18 -9.48
N SER A 60 -6.51 4.01 -10.76
CA SER A 60 -7.68 3.22 -11.20
C SER A 60 -7.49 1.72 -11.02
N LEU A 61 -6.25 1.23 -11.08
CA LEU A 61 -5.93 -0.18 -11.07
C LEU A 61 -6.06 -0.80 -9.67
N SER A 62 -5.41 -0.22 -8.67
CA SER A 62 -5.45 -0.73 -7.29
C SER A 62 -4.87 0.27 -6.29
N SER A 63 -5.59 0.49 -5.19
CA SER A 63 -5.07 1.25 -4.04
C SER A 63 -3.82 0.61 -3.40
N GLN A 64 -3.62 -0.70 -3.55
CA GLN A 64 -2.49 -1.41 -2.97
C GLN A 64 -1.14 -0.91 -3.53
N PHE A 65 -1.07 -0.53 -4.82
CA PHE A 65 0.14 0.02 -5.40
C PHE A 65 0.48 1.39 -4.79
N LEU A 66 -0.53 2.24 -4.64
CA LEU A 66 -0.36 3.54 -4.00
C LEU A 66 0.03 3.38 -2.52
N THR A 67 -0.64 2.50 -1.77
CA THR A 67 -0.27 2.15 -0.39
C THR A 67 1.21 1.76 -0.29
N GLY A 68 1.67 0.88 -1.19
CA GLY A 68 3.08 0.47 -1.23
C GLY A 68 4.05 1.62 -1.51
N LEU A 69 3.67 2.55 -2.41
CA LEU A 69 4.48 3.74 -2.70
C LEU A 69 4.51 4.72 -1.53
N LEU A 70 3.37 5.00 -0.88
CA LEU A 70 3.30 5.90 0.27
C LEU A 70 4.23 5.42 1.39
N MET A 71 4.18 4.13 1.72
CA MET A 71 5.06 3.51 2.72
C MET A 71 6.54 3.55 2.29
N ALA A 72 6.83 3.24 1.02
CA ALA A 72 8.19 3.21 0.51
C ALA A 72 8.83 4.61 0.48
N TYR A 73 8.08 5.64 0.10
CA TYR A 73 8.52 7.03 0.12
C TYR A 73 8.85 7.48 1.54
N SER A 74 7.94 7.25 2.49
CA SER A 74 8.17 7.60 3.90
C SER A 74 9.40 6.88 4.45
N ALA A 75 9.54 5.59 4.20
CA ALA A 75 10.69 4.81 4.65
C ALA A 75 12.01 5.20 3.97
N ALA A 76 11.96 5.73 2.74
CA ALA A 76 13.12 6.27 2.03
C ALA A 76 13.47 7.72 2.46
N GLY A 77 12.70 8.33 3.38
CA GLY A 77 12.92 9.70 3.83
C GLY A 77 12.54 10.75 2.79
N ALA A 78 11.43 10.53 2.08
CA ALA A 78 10.91 11.48 1.12
C ALA A 78 10.75 12.87 1.73
N ASN A 79 11.25 13.89 1.04
CA ASN A 79 11.23 15.28 1.50
C ASN A 79 10.93 16.20 0.33
N ASP A 80 9.93 17.05 0.49
CA ASP A 80 9.49 18.04 -0.52
C ASP A 80 9.19 17.43 -1.89
N VAL A 81 8.55 16.27 -1.89
CA VAL A 81 8.14 15.54 -3.10
C VAL A 81 6.67 15.14 -3.06
N THR A 82 6.11 14.93 -4.23
CA THR A 82 4.70 14.59 -4.42
C THR A 82 4.48 13.32 -5.22
N ILE A 83 3.41 12.61 -4.87
CA ILE A 83 2.79 11.60 -5.73
C ILE A 83 1.46 12.16 -6.20
N ALA A 84 1.34 12.52 -7.48
CA ALA A 84 0.09 12.88 -8.11
C ALA A 84 -0.66 11.60 -8.52
N VAL A 85 -1.98 11.56 -8.26
CA VAL A 85 -2.78 10.36 -8.51
C VAL A 85 -3.98 10.73 -9.37
N LYS A 86 -4.15 10.02 -10.48
CA LYS A 86 -5.33 10.12 -11.34
C LYS A 86 -6.32 8.99 -10.98
N GLU A 87 -7.60 9.30 -11.01
CA GLU A 87 -8.71 8.35 -10.93
C GLU A 87 -8.63 7.36 -9.75
N LEU A 88 -8.23 7.83 -8.56
CA LEU A 88 -8.12 6.97 -7.39
C LEU A 88 -9.47 6.33 -7.05
N LYS A 89 -9.48 5.01 -7.08
CA LYS A 89 -10.54 4.16 -6.54
C LYS A 89 -10.19 3.73 -5.10
N SER A 90 -11.14 3.19 -4.37
CA SER A 90 -10.90 2.61 -3.03
C SER A 90 -10.21 3.58 -2.05
N LYS A 91 -10.73 4.82 -1.96
CA LYS A 91 -10.24 5.86 -1.03
C LYS A 91 -10.15 5.40 0.43
N PRO A 92 -11.13 4.65 1.00
CA PRO A 92 -11.08 4.22 2.39
C PRO A 92 -9.83 3.40 2.74
N TYR A 93 -9.31 2.59 1.82
CA TYR A 93 -8.06 1.86 2.05
C TYR A 93 -6.83 2.77 2.10
N ILE A 94 -6.88 3.91 1.40
CA ILE A 94 -5.82 4.93 1.52
C ILE A 94 -5.93 5.65 2.85
N ASP A 95 -7.14 5.97 3.32
CA ASP A 95 -7.37 6.58 4.63
C ASP A 95 -6.85 5.67 5.75
N LEU A 96 -7.17 4.37 5.70
CA LEU A 96 -6.62 3.38 6.62
C LEU A 96 -5.07 3.35 6.58
N THR A 97 -4.49 3.38 5.37
CA THR A 97 -3.03 3.44 5.20
C THR A 97 -2.43 4.67 5.87
N LEU A 98 -2.97 5.85 5.59
CA LEU A 98 -2.48 7.11 6.16
C LEU A 98 -2.66 7.16 7.69
N GLN A 99 -3.76 6.63 8.20
CA GLN A 99 -4.00 6.51 9.64
C GLN A 99 -2.94 5.65 10.33
N ILE A 100 -2.64 4.49 9.76
CA ILE A 100 -1.62 3.58 10.29
C ILE A 100 -0.23 4.22 10.16
N MET A 101 0.11 4.81 9.04
CA MET A 101 1.38 5.51 8.83
C MET A 101 1.57 6.61 9.87
N LYS A 102 0.54 7.43 10.12
CA LYS A 102 0.55 8.48 11.15
C LYS A 102 0.75 7.91 12.56
N HIS A 103 0.10 6.80 12.88
CA HIS A 103 0.27 6.11 14.17
C HIS A 103 1.74 5.70 14.41
N PHE A 104 2.44 5.30 13.35
CA PHE A 104 3.87 4.96 13.39
C PHE A 104 4.80 6.16 13.14
N GLY A 105 4.28 7.39 13.11
CA GLY A 105 5.07 8.62 13.04
C GLY A 105 5.42 9.08 11.62
N TRP A 106 4.75 8.55 10.60
CA TRP A 106 4.88 9.03 9.22
C TRP A 106 3.68 9.87 8.83
N GLU A 107 3.91 11.13 8.49
CA GLU A 107 2.86 12.04 8.05
C GLU A 107 2.99 12.30 6.54
N VAL A 108 1.86 12.20 5.85
CA VAL A 108 1.71 12.50 4.43
C VAL A 108 0.47 13.36 4.26
N ASP A 109 0.61 14.52 3.64
CA ASP A 109 -0.52 15.39 3.35
C ASP A 109 -1.32 14.82 2.19
N ASN A 110 -2.59 14.53 2.41
CA ASN A 110 -3.53 14.11 1.37
C ASN A 110 -4.33 15.33 0.90
N ILE A 111 -4.13 15.73 -0.35
CA ILE A 111 -4.84 16.85 -0.98
C ILE A 111 -5.86 16.27 -1.97
N ASP A 112 -7.11 16.17 -1.53
CA ASP A 112 -8.27 15.73 -2.32
C ASP A 112 -8.10 14.35 -3.01
N TYR A 113 -7.26 13.48 -2.45
CA TYR A 113 -6.88 12.18 -3.03
C TYR A 113 -6.26 12.28 -4.44
N LYS A 114 -5.84 13.48 -4.83
CA LYS A 114 -5.18 13.77 -6.10
C LYS A 114 -3.68 13.98 -5.96
N THR A 115 -3.25 14.43 -4.78
CA THR A 115 -1.83 14.69 -4.52
C THR A 115 -1.50 14.29 -3.09
N PHE A 116 -0.47 13.47 -2.96
CA PHE A 116 0.11 13.10 -1.67
C PHE A 116 1.46 13.78 -1.54
N PHE A 117 1.59 14.68 -0.56
CA PHE A 117 2.78 15.49 -0.37
C PHE A 117 3.55 15.04 0.88
N PHE A 118 4.84 14.85 0.74
CA PHE A 118 5.76 14.43 1.78
C PHE A 118 6.56 15.63 2.28
N ARG A 119 6.25 16.12 3.49
CA ARG A 119 7.03 17.15 4.16
C ARG A 119 7.97 16.49 5.14
N ASN A 120 9.29 16.63 4.93
CA ASN A 120 10.29 16.20 5.90
C ASN A 120 10.00 14.82 6.50
N ALA A 121 9.71 13.84 5.67
CA ALA A 121 9.55 12.47 6.13
C ALA A 121 10.84 12.07 6.85
N VAL A 122 10.78 11.93 8.17
CA VAL A 122 11.93 11.47 8.96
C VAL A 122 12.17 10.01 8.61
N PRO A 123 13.32 9.68 8.00
CA PRO A 123 13.62 8.28 7.74
C PRO A 123 13.64 7.55 9.08
N ASN A 124 12.83 6.52 9.18
CA ASN A 124 12.78 5.67 10.34
C ASN A 124 12.57 6.47 11.66
N PRO A 125 11.32 6.93 11.94
CA PRO A 125 11.04 7.54 13.24
C PRO A 125 11.57 6.58 14.31
N GLN A 126 12.36 7.13 15.26
CA GLN A 126 13.01 6.35 16.32
C GLN A 126 12.04 5.29 16.84
N PRO A 127 12.45 4.04 17.01
CA PRO A 127 11.57 2.96 17.40
C PRO A 127 11.09 3.19 18.85
N LYS A 128 10.07 4.03 19.01
CA LYS A 128 9.25 3.96 20.19
C LYS A 128 8.52 2.63 20.10
N THR A 129 8.62 1.80 21.10
CA THR A 129 7.77 0.60 21.21
C THR A 129 6.33 1.09 21.09
N THR A 130 5.76 0.90 19.92
CA THR A 130 4.40 1.35 19.63
C THR A 130 3.52 0.10 19.64
N TYR A 131 2.53 0.11 20.51
CA TYR A 131 1.52 -0.95 20.54
C TYR A 131 0.39 -0.57 19.60
N TYR A 132 0.05 -1.47 18.70
CA TYR A 132 -1.09 -1.36 17.81
C TYR A 132 -1.93 -2.63 17.88
N THR A 133 -3.21 -2.49 18.17
CA THR A 133 -4.15 -3.62 18.15
C THR A 133 -4.72 -3.75 16.75
N ILE A 134 -4.45 -4.87 16.09
CA ILE A 134 -5.00 -5.17 14.77
C ILE A 134 -6.49 -5.51 14.95
N GLU A 135 -7.32 -4.78 14.24
CA GLU A 135 -8.76 -4.99 14.20
C GLU A 135 -9.13 -6.27 13.42
N GLY A 136 -10.35 -6.75 13.62
CA GLY A 136 -10.88 -7.85 12.83
C GLY A 136 -11.08 -7.45 11.37
N ASP A 137 -10.93 -8.42 10.49
CA ASP A 137 -11.07 -8.23 9.04
C ASP A 137 -12.54 -8.26 8.62
N TRP A 138 -13.08 -7.10 8.25
CA TRP A 138 -14.44 -6.97 7.76
C TRP A 138 -14.65 -7.68 6.41
N SER A 139 -13.66 -7.67 5.52
CA SER A 139 -13.75 -8.39 4.23
C SER A 139 -13.91 -9.89 4.44
N GLY A 140 -13.14 -10.48 5.37
CA GLY A 140 -13.28 -11.87 5.75
C GLY A 140 -14.60 -12.16 6.48
N ALA A 141 -15.05 -11.22 7.33
CA ALA A 141 -16.29 -11.35 8.08
C ALA A 141 -17.54 -11.27 7.19
N ALA A 142 -17.52 -10.54 6.09
CA ALA A 142 -18.65 -10.34 5.20
C ALA A 142 -19.24 -11.67 4.71
N PHE A 143 -18.39 -12.64 4.36
CA PHE A 143 -18.85 -13.98 3.95
C PHE A 143 -19.59 -14.71 5.06
N LEU A 144 -19.12 -14.58 6.31
CA LEU A 144 -19.75 -15.19 7.48
C LEU A 144 -21.09 -14.50 7.81
N LEU A 145 -21.19 -13.17 7.66
CA LEU A 145 -22.42 -12.42 7.85
C LEU A 145 -23.47 -12.84 6.84
N VAL A 146 -23.10 -13.00 5.57
CA VAL A 146 -24.02 -13.52 4.53
C VAL A 146 -24.45 -14.95 4.85
N ALA A 147 -23.54 -15.82 5.27
CA ALA A 147 -23.88 -17.18 5.69
C ALA A 147 -24.86 -17.17 6.88
N GLY A 148 -24.67 -16.28 7.86
CA GLY A 148 -25.57 -16.10 8.99
C GLY A 148 -26.97 -15.63 8.58
N ALA A 149 -27.06 -14.73 7.60
CA ALA A 149 -28.34 -14.25 7.08
C ALA A 149 -29.16 -15.34 6.36
N ILE A 150 -28.49 -16.35 5.79
CA ILE A 150 -29.13 -17.41 5.01
C ILE A 150 -29.39 -18.67 5.86
N ALA A 151 -28.42 -19.09 6.66
CA ALA A 151 -28.38 -20.41 7.29
C ALA A 151 -28.75 -20.40 8.78
N GLY A 152 -28.81 -19.23 9.42
CA GLY A 152 -29.16 -19.08 10.83
C GLY A 152 -28.17 -18.19 11.61
N PRO A 153 -28.47 -17.90 12.87
CA PRO A 153 -27.75 -16.91 13.64
C PRO A 153 -26.27 -17.28 13.83
N ILE A 154 -25.37 -16.31 13.56
CA ILE A 154 -23.94 -16.41 13.77
C ILE A 154 -23.45 -15.20 14.57
N THR A 155 -22.52 -15.41 15.48
CA THR A 155 -21.87 -14.33 16.21
C THR A 155 -20.40 -14.19 15.76
N ILE A 156 -20.04 -13.02 15.24
CA ILE A 156 -18.67 -12.69 14.85
C ILE A 156 -18.12 -11.72 15.89
N LYS A 157 -16.94 -12.03 16.43
CA LYS A 157 -16.26 -11.20 17.44
C LYS A 157 -15.03 -10.51 16.86
N GLY A 158 -14.65 -9.39 17.48
CA GLY A 158 -13.41 -8.67 17.13
C GLY A 158 -13.56 -7.69 15.98
N LEU A 159 -14.76 -7.46 15.47
CA LEU A 159 -15.03 -6.40 14.49
C LEU A 159 -15.31 -5.08 15.22
N ASP A 160 -14.67 -4.00 14.76
CA ASP A 160 -14.95 -2.64 15.22
C ASP A 160 -15.88 -1.94 14.23
N THR A 161 -17.03 -1.50 14.70
CA THR A 161 -18.00 -0.76 13.86
C THR A 161 -17.55 0.66 13.51
N CYS A 162 -16.51 1.16 14.17
CA CYS A 162 -15.87 2.44 13.86
C CYS A 162 -14.63 2.28 12.99
N SER A 163 -14.34 1.06 12.53
CA SER A 163 -13.20 0.78 11.65
C SER A 163 -13.28 1.59 10.36
N THR A 164 -12.12 2.04 9.88
CA THR A 164 -11.98 2.68 8.57
C THR A 164 -11.90 1.67 7.42
N GLN A 165 -11.95 0.38 7.70
CA GLN A 165 -12.06 -0.68 6.70
C GLN A 165 -13.39 -0.53 5.95
N ALA A 166 -13.34 -0.57 4.61
CA ALA A 166 -14.42 -0.09 3.75
C ALA A 166 -15.54 -1.10 3.44
N ASP A 167 -15.47 -2.30 3.96
CA ASP A 167 -16.40 -3.40 3.62
C ASP A 167 -17.65 -3.43 4.49
#